data_58765026f2607ea25c18ad9d84c63d28
#
_entry.id   58765026f2607ea25c18ad9d84c63d28
#
_cell.length_a   1.000
_cell.length_b   1.000
_cell.length_c   1.000
_cell.angle_alpha   90.00
_cell.angle_beta   90.00
_cell.angle_gamma   90.00
#
_symmetry.space_group_name_H-M   'P 1'
#
loop_
_entity.id
_entity.type
_entity.pdbx_description
1 polymer ?
#
loop_
_entity_poly.entity_id
_entity_poly.type
_entity_poly.pdbx_seq_one_letter_code
_entity_poly.pdbx_strand_id
1 'polypeptide(L)'
;MIQQPESKIKQIRELKNFTQEYVAQQLGLSTRAYSKIETGETQLTINRLNEISAILEVPPMEVLGFDDKKIFNISHSTGNNGYNNIMYPEKLIQQYEETIQALKEQVAIMKLLLGKE
;
A
#
# COMPACT_ATOMS: atom_id res chain seq x y z
N MET A 1 -3.76 14.25 10.30
CA MET A 1 -2.45 14.70 9.83
C MET A 1 -1.73 13.56 9.12
N ILE A 2 -1.11 13.85 8.00
CA ILE A 2 -0.44 12.82 7.22
C ILE A 2 0.96 12.62 7.76
N GLN A 3 1.30 11.36 8.04
CA GLN A 3 2.65 11.03 8.45
C GLN A 3 3.61 11.18 7.29
N GLN A 4 4.84 11.48 7.62
CA GLN A 4 5.87 11.52 6.58
C GLN A 4 6.08 10.12 6.03
N PRO A 5 6.24 10.01 4.71
CA PRO A 5 6.41 8.69 4.09
C PRO A 5 7.62 7.93 4.64
N GLU A 6 8.66 8.63 4.98
CA GLU A 6 9.86 7.99 5.51
C GLU A 6 9.59 7.24 6.80
N SER A 7 8.82 7.86 7.69
CA SER A 7 8.45 7.21 8.94
C SER A 7 7.56 6.00 8.69
N LYS A 8 6.67 6.13 7.73
CA LYS A 8 5.77 5.03 7.39
C LYS A 8 6.53 3.84 6.84
N ILE A 9 7.54 4.11 6.02
CA ILE A 9 8.39 3.05 5.49
C ILE A 9 9.01 2.26 6.63
N LYS A 10 9.56 2.97 7.60
CA LYS A 10 10.19 2.32 8.74
C LYS A 10 9.19 1.46 9.50
N GLN A 11 8.00 2.01 9.74
CA GLN A 11 6.97 1.27 10.47
C GLN A 11 6.58 -0.01 9.75
N ILE A 12 6.36 0.08 8.44
CA ILE A 12 5.95 -1.09 7.68
C ILE A 12 7.07 -2.11 7.65
N ARG A 13 8.31 -1.65 7.47
CA ARG A 13 9.46 -2.55 7.44
C ARG A 13 9.54 -3.33 8.74
N GLU A 14 9.40 -2.64 9.86
CA GLU A 14 9.48 -3.28 11.17
C GLU A 14 8.34 -4.25 11.40
N LEU A 15 7.14 -3.87 10.95
CA LEU A 15 6.01 -4.77 11.09
C LEU A 15 6.19 -6.06 10.30
N LYS A 16 6.92 -5.99 9.21
CA LYS A 16 7.18 -7.17 8.39
C LYS A 16 8.44 -7.90 8.81
N ASN A 17 9.10 -7.42 9.86
CA ASN A 17 10.31 -8.04 10.39
C ASN A 17 11.47 -8.02 9.41
N PHE A 18 11.51 -7.01 8.55
CA PHE A 18 12.65 -6.80 7.65
C PHE A 18 13.66 -5.91 8.33
N THR A 19 14.94 -6.21 8.11
CA THR A 19 16.01 -5.35 8.59
C THR A 19 16.31 -4.27 7.57
N GLN A 20 16.94 -3.18 8.03
CA GLN A 20 17.42 -2.18 7.10
C GLN A 20 18.41 -2.78 6.11
N GLU A 21 19.25 -3.67 6.60
CA GLU A 21 20.24 -4.31 5.75
C GLU A 21 19.58 -5.08 4.62
N TYR A 22 18.52 -5.81 4.94
CA TYR A 22 17.82 -6.60 3.94
C TYR A 22 17.25 -5.70 2.84
N VAL A 23 16.52 -4.65 3.24
CA VAL A 23 15.90 -3.76 2.28
C VAL A 23 16.95 -3.04 1.46
N ALA A 24 18.03 -2.59 2.12
CA ALA A 24 19.11 -1.91 1.41
C ALA A 24 19.71 -2.82 0.34
N GLN A 25 19.92 -4.07 0.70
CA GLN A 25 20.48 -5.04 -0.24
C GLN A 25 19.58 -5.22 -1.46
N GLN A 26 18.29 -5.30 -1.21
CA GLN A 26 17.33 -5.44 -2.31
C GLN A 26 17.32 -4.23 -3.22
N LEU A 27 17.65 -3.07 -2.68
CA LEU A 27 17.71 -1.83 -3.46
C LEU A 27 19.06 -1.58 -4.11
N GLY A 28 20.05 -2.40 -3.78
CA GLY A 28 21.41 -2.16 -4.26
C GLY A 28 22.09 -1.02 -3.55
N LEU A 29 21.70 -0.72 -2.33
CA LEU A 29 22.25 0.37 -1.54
C LEU A 29 22.99 -0.18 -0.33
N SER A 30 23.90 0.64 0.21
CA SER A 30 24.46 0.33 1.51
C SER A 30 23.40 0.53 2.59
N THR A 31 23.58 -0.15 3.71
CA THR A 31 22.65 0.02 4.82
C THR A 31 22.59 1.45 5.26
N ARG A 32 23.74 2.13 5.26
CA ARG A 32 23.79 3.52 5.66
C ARG A 32 23.01 4.42 4.71
N ALA A 33 23.13 4.17 3.40
CA ALA A 33 22.39 4.97 2.42
C ALA A 33 20.90 4.77 2.57
N TYR A 34 20.48 3.54 2.81
CA TYR A 34 19.06 3.27 3.01
C TYR A 34 18.57 3.90 4.33
N SER A 35 19.38 3.81 5.38
CA SER A 35 19.01 4.39 6.66
C SER A 35 18.73 5.88 6.51
N LYS A 36 19.48 6.57 5.68
CA LYS A 36 19.25 8.00 5.46
C LYS A 36 17.91 8.27 4.79
N ILE A 37 17.44 7.33 4.00
CA ILE A 37 16.10 7.46 3.42
C ILE A 37 15.05 7.39 4.52
N GLU A 38 15.20 6.46 5.46
CA GLU A 38 14.22 6.32 6.54
C GLU A 38 14.22 7.49 7.50
N THR A 39 15.37 8.15 7.64
CA THR A 39 15.45 9.31 8.54
C THR A 39 15.07 10.61 7.86
N GLY A 40 14.91 10.58 6.55
CA GLY A 40 14.58 11.79 5.81
C GLY A 40 15.78 12.61 5.41
N GLU A 41 17.00 12.15 5.72
CA GLU A 41 18.18 12.87 5.30
C GLU A 41 18.39 12.84 3.79
N THR A 42 17.97 11.74 3.17
CA THR A 42 18.01 11.62 1.72
C THR A 42 16.59 11.75 1.20
N GLN A 43 16.43 12.57 0.17
CA GLN A 43 15.11 12.80 -0.39
C GLN A 43 14.55 11.53 -0.99
N LEU A 44 13.30 11.24 -0.67
CA LEU A 44 12.61 10.07 -1.20
C LEU A 44 11.98 10.46 -2.54
N THR A 45 12.45 9.83 -3.61
CA THR A 45 11.88 10.07 -4.93
C THR A 45 10.74 9.09 -5.17
N ILE A 46 9.92 9.41 -6.17
CA ILE A 46 8.82 8.54 -6.53
C ILE A 46 9.33 7.18 -6.99
N ASN A 47 10.41 7.18 -7.76
CA ASN A 47 10.97 5.91 -8.21
C ASN A 47 11.44 5.07 -7.03
N ARG A 48 12.11 5.71 -6.08
CA ARG A 48 12.58 4.98 -4.91
C ARG A 48 11.42 4.50 -4.05
N LEU A 49 10.40 5.32 -3.94
CA LEU A 49 9.20 4.92 -3.21
C LEU A 49 8.59 3.66 -3.83
N ASN A 50 8.49 3.63 -5.14
CA ASN A 50 7.93 2.46 -5.82
C ASN A 50 8.79 1.22 -5.59
N GLU A 51 10.09 1.37 -5.62
CA GLU A 51 10.99 0.25 -5.39
C GLU A 51 10.86 -0.28 -3.97
N ILE A 52 10.83 0.61 -3.00
CA ILE A 52 10.71 0.21 -1.61
C ILE A 52 9.36 -0.46 -1.37
N SER A 53 8.31 0.12 -1.93
CA SER A 53 6.98 -0.45 -1.77
C SER A 53 6.89 -1.86 -2.31
N ALA A 54 7.54 -2.10 -3.44
CA ALA A 54 7.55 -3.45 -4.02
C ALA A 54 8.27 -4.43 -3.09
N ILE A 55 9.39 -4.01 -2.52
CA ILE A 55 10.13 -4.87 -1.60
C ILE A 55 9.31 -5.16 -0.34
N LEU A 56 8.62 -4.15 0.17
CA LEU A 56 7.79 -4.31 1.35
C LEU A 56 6.46 -4.98 1.05
N GLU A 57 6.15 -5.16 -0.23
CA GLU A 57 4.92 -5.81 -0.65
C GLU A 57 3.68 -5.06 -0.21
N VAL A 58 3.74 -3.74 -0.32
CA VAL A 58 2.60 -2.87 -0.02
C VAL A 58 2.44 -1.89 -1.17
N PRO A 59 1.22 -1.38 -1.39
CA PRO A 59 1.03 -0.35 -2.42
C PRO A 59 1.72 0.94 -2.01
N PRO A 60 2.26 1.71 -2.95
CA PRO A 60 2.84 3.01 -2.61
C PRO A 60 1.87 3.94 -1.89
N MET A 61 0.59 3.82 -2.20
CA MET A 61 -0.41 4.66 -1.54
C MET A 61 -0.45 4.42 -0.04
N GLU A 62 -0.21 3.19 0.37
CA GLU A 62 -0.19 2.88 1.80
C GLU A 62 0.97 3.56 2.48
N VAL A 63 2.12 3.63 1.81
CA VAL A 63 3.29 4.33 2.35
C VAL A 63 2.98 5.80 2.53
N LEU A 64 2.20 6.37 1.62
CA LEU A 64 1.83 7.77 1.69
C LEU A 64 0.75 8.05 2.72
N GLY A 65 0.28 7.03 3.41
CA GLY A 65 -0.71 7.22 4.44
C GLY A 65 -2.14 7.06 3.98
N PHE A 66 -2.34 6.58 2.77
CA PHE A 66 -3.67 6.31 2.26
C PHE A 66 -3.89 4.81 2.21
N ASP A 67 -5.07 4.39 2.59
CA ASP A 67 -5.48 3.01 2.35
C ASP A 67 -6.75 3.05 1.53
N ASP A 68 -7.19 1.89 1.09
CA ASP A 68 -8.35 1.81 0.22
C ASP A 68 -9.55 2.46 0.85
N LYS A 69 -9.71 2.26 2.14
CA LYS A 69 -10.84 2.80 2.85
C LYS A 69 -10.78 4.32 2.92
N LYS A 70 -9.61 4.87 3.18
CA LYS A 70 -9.44 6.31 3.24
C LYS A 70 -9.67 6.94 1.87
N ILE A 71 -9.15 6.32 0.84
CA ILE A 71 -9.35 6.83 -0.51
C ILE A 71 -10.82 6.85 -0.84
N PHE A 72 -11.52 5.80 -0.49
CA PHE A 72 -12.95 5.72 -0.72
C PHE A 72 -13.70 6.82 0.02
N ASN A 73 -13.35 7.04 1.27
CA ASN A 73 -14.00 8.08 2.07
C ASN A 73 -13.74 9.47 1.50
N ILE A 74 -12.54 9.72 1.03
CA ILE A 74 -12.22 11.00 0.43
C ILE A 74 -13.06 11.22 -0.82
N SER A 75 -13.17 10.18 -1.64
CA SER A 75 -13.99 10.27 -2.85
C SER A 75 -15.44 10.57 -2.50
N HIS A 76 -15.95 9.93 -1.47
CA HIS A 76 -17.31 10.17 -1.02
C HIS A 76 -17.48 11.60 -0.54
N SER A 77 -16.52 12.08 0.25
CA SER A 77 -16.61 13.43 0.77
C SER A 77 -16.61 14.46 -0.33
N THR A 78 -15.74 14.28 -1.31
CA THR A 78 -15.66 15.23 -2.40
C THR A 78 -16.79 15.04 -3.39
N GLY A 79 -17.51 13.93 -3.30
CA GLY A 79 -18.68 13.73 -4.14
C GLY A 79 -19.70 14.79 -3.98
N ASN A 80 -19.70 15.48 -2.86
CA ASN A 80 -20.62 16.58 -2.66
C ASN A 80 -20.39 17.73 -3.61
N ASN A 81 -19.20 17.81 -4.17
CA ASN A 81 -18.90 18.85 -5.16
C ASN A 81 -19.54 18.55 -6.48
N GLY A 82 -19.89 17.31 -6.71
CA GLY A 82 -20.78 16.98 -7.79
C GLY A 82 -20.22 16.89 -9.16
N TYR A 83 -18.93 16.85 -9.36
CA TYR A 83 -18.52 16.71 -10.73
C TYR A 83 -17.51 15.59 -10.94
N ASN A 84 -16.33 15.69 -10.49
CA ASN A 84 -15.35 14.70 -10.88
C ASN A 84 -15.46 13.41 -10.10
N ASN A 85 -16.26 13.40 -9.07
CA ASN A 85 -16.34 12.24 -8.23
C ASN A 85 -17.51 11.37 -8.52
N ILE A 86 -18.38 11.84 -9.32
CA ILE A 86 -19.62 11.14 -9.53
C ILE A 86 -19.38 9.78 -10.15
N MET A 87 -18.50 9.74 -11.11
CA MET A 87 -18.29 8.49 -11.82
C MET A 87 -17.25 7.61 -11.18
N TYR A 88 -16.25 8.22 -10.57
CA TYR A 88 -15.19 7.44 -9.97
C TYR A 88 -15.64 6.54 -8.84
N PRO A 89 -16.38 7.06 -7.87
CA PRO A 89 -16.77 6.21 -6.76
C PRO A 89 -17.57 5.01 -7.17
N GLU A 90 -18.50 5.21 -8.10
CA GLU A 90 -19.32 4.08 -8.52
C GLU A 90 -18.50 3.01 -9.21
N LYS A 91 -17.65 3.40 -10.13
CA LYS A 91 -16.82 2.42 -10.81
C LYS A 91 -15.86 1.73 -9.87
N LEU A 92 -15.28 2.50 -8.98
CA LEU A 92 -14.33 1.96 -8.03
C LEU A 92 -15.02 0.97 -7.10
N ILE A 93 -16.17 1.32 -6.61
CA ILE A 93 -16.92 0.43 -5.74
C ILE A 93 -17.27 -0.86 -6.47
N GLN A 94 -17.72 -0.73 -7.71
CA GLN A 94 -18.07 -1.89 -8.50
C GLN A 94 -16.88 -2.81 -8.71
N GLN A 95 -15.72 -2.23 -9.02
CA GLN A 95 -14.52 -3.01 -9.22
C GLN A 95 -14.10 -3.72 -7.94
N TYR A 96 -14.18 -3.02 -6.82
CA TYR A 96 -13.85 -3.64 -5.55
C TYR A 96 -14.80 -4.76 -5.21
N GLU A 97 -16.09 -4.53 -5.45
CA GLU A 97 -17.08 -5.58 -5.16
C GLU A 97 -16.83 -6.81 -6.01
N GLU A 98 -16.51 -6.61 -7.27
CA GLU A 98 -16.23 -7.73 -8.16
C GLU A 98 -14.97 -8.47 -7.70
N THR A 99 -13.95 -7.73 -7.32
CA THR A 99 -12.71 -8.34 -6.84
C THR A 99 -12.95 -9.12 -5.54
N ILE A 100 -13.70 -8.52 -4.62
CA ILE A 100 -14.00 -9.18 -3.36
C ILE A 100 -14.79 -10.44 -3.61
N GLN A 101 -15.76 -10.40 -4.51
CA GLN A 101 -16.55 -11.56 -4.83
C GLN A 101 -15.68 -12.67 -5.42
N ALA A 102 -14.80 -12.31 -6.34
CA ALA A 102 -13.90 -13.28 -6.95
C ALA A 102 -13.01 -13.93 -5.91
N LEU A 103 -12.48 -13.11 -4.99
CA LEU A 103 -11.62 -13.63 -3.94
C LEU A 103 -12.39 -14.54 -3.00
N LYS A 104 -13.62 -14.19 -2.68
CA LYS A 104 -14.43 -15.04 -1.82
C LYS A 104 -14.70 -16.39 -2.48
N GLU A 105 -14.94 -16.38 -3.77
CA GLU A 105 -15.16 -17.61 -4.50
C GLU A 105 -13.92 -18.47 -4.52
N GLN A 106 -12.75 -17.86 -4.71
CA GLN A 106 -11.51 -18.59 -4.67
C GLN A 106 -11.26 -19.20 -3.30
N VAL A 107 -11.51 -18.44 -2.26
CA VAL A 107 -11.33 -18.94 -0.90
C VAL A 107 -12.27 -20.11 -0.64
N ALA A 108 -13.51 -19.99 -1.08
CA ALA A 108 -14.48 -21.07 -0.89
C ALA A 108 -14.03 -22.35 -1.59
N ILE A 109 -13.52 -22.21 -2.82
CA ILE A 109 -13.01 -23.36 -3.56
C ILE A 109 -11.83 -23.98 -2.84
N MET A 110 -10.91 -23.14 -2.39
CA MET A 110 -9.74 -23.63 -1.69
C MET A 110 -10.13 -24.36 -0.41
N LYS A 111 -11.13 -23.84 0.30
CA LYS A 111 -11.60 -24.51 1.51
C LYS A 111 -12.21 -25.86 1.20
N LEU A 112 -12.95 -25.95 0.11
CA LEU A 112 -13.49 -27.22 -0.30
C LEU A 112 -12.40 -28.23 -0.62
N LEU A 113 -11.34 -27.77 -1.26
CA LEU A 113 -10.25 -28.65 -1.62
C LEU A 113 -9.41 -29.07 -0.44
N LEU A 114 -9.21 -28.16 0.50
CA LEU A 114 -8.31 -28.41 1.62
C LEU A 114 -9.05 -28.87 2.86
N GLY A 115 -10.25 -28.38 3.04
CA GLY A 115 -10.98 -28.61 4.28
C GLY A 115 -12.01 -29.66 4.19
N LYS A 116 -11.78 -30.63 3.38
CA LYS A 116 -12.77 -31.68 3.21
C LYS A 116 -12.92 -32.55 4.43
N GLU A 117 -12.00 -32.52 5.28
CA GLU A 117 -12.12 -33.30 6.49
C GLU A 117 -13.11 -32.71 7.45
#